data_e177ab13863d3e5a6a360764b78c20c4
#
_entry.id   e177ab13863d3e5a6a360764b78c20c4
#
_cell.length_a   1.000
_cell.length_b   1.000
_cell.length_c   1.000
_cell.angle_alpha   90.00
_cell.angle_beta   90.00
_cell.angle_gamma   90.00
#
_symmetry.space_group_name_H-M   'P 1'
#
loop_
_entity.id
_entity.type
_entity.pdbx_description
1 polymer ?
#
loop_
_entity_poly.entity_id
_entity_poly.type
_entity_poly.pdbx_seq_one_letter_code
_entity_poly.pdbx_strand_id
1 'polypeptide(L)'
;GAHLGHVFTDEGFTAKNTRHCVNSLSLDFVPAAIPTMPVAEPAAASAEKPENTSSAEPPKSVQTERAIFAGGCFWGVEYMLGKVDGVKSIRSGYIGGHTENPTYEQVCSHKTGHAEAVEVEFDPSKVSYETLARLFFEIHDPTQLDGQGPDLGDQYRSEIFYTTPEQKEVAERLIRILKEKGYSVVTDVTPASRFWPAEQYHQNYYNRKGTQPYCHRYTKRF
;
A
#
# COMPACT_ATOMS: atom_id res chain seq x y z
N GLY A 1 -4.18 1.26 -29.93
CA GLY A 1 -3.05 2.03 -29.50
C GLY A 1 -2.68 1.62 -28.08
N ALA A 2 -1.39 1.41 -27.79
CA ALA A 2 -0.93 1.06 -26.44
C ALA A 2 -1.25 2.21 -25.49
N HIS A 3 -1.78 1.89 -24.31
CA HIS A 3 -1.97 2.87 -23.24
C HIS A 3 -0.61 3.28 -22.72
N LEU A 4 -0.22 4.55 -22.93
CA LEU A 4 1.11 5.08 -22.58
C LEU A 4 1.23 5.50 -21.09
N GLY A 5 0.16 5.43 -20.31
CA GLY A 5 0.14 5.84 -18.90
C GLY A 5 -0.80 7.02 -18.62
N HIS A 6 -0.81 7.48 -17.38
CA HIS A 6 -1.65 8.59 -16.91
C HIS A 6 -0.85 9.89 -16.79
N VAL A 7 -1.50 11.02 -17.11
CA VAL A 7 -0.97 12.36 -16.91
C VAL A 7 -1.63 12.96 -15.68
N PHE A 8 -0.83 13.36 -14.71
CA PHE A 8 -1.28 14.04 -13.50
C PHE A 8 -0.81 15.50 -13.58
N THR A 9 -1.73 16.44 -13.33
CA THR A 9 -1.45 17.88 -13.31
C THR A 9 -1.62 18.40 -11.89
N ASP A 10 -0.93 19.51 -11.58
CA ASP A 10 -1.04 20.24 -10.32
C ASP A 10 -0.51 19.51 -9.06
N GLU A 11 0.46 18.61 -9.22
CA GLU A 11 1.07 17.87 -8.11
C GLU A 11 2.31 18.56 -7.49
N GLY A 12 2.83 19.62 -8.11
CA GLY A 12 3.97 20.38 -7.59
C GLY A 12 5.34 19.71 -7.70
N PHE A 13 5.46 18.54 -8.33
CA PHE A 13 6.70 17.77 -8.41
C PHE A 13 7.63 18.15 -9.56
N THR A 14 7.12 18.87 -10.54
CA THR A 14 7.92 19.37 -11.68
C THR A 14 7.67 20.84 -11.93
N ALA A 15 8.62 21.52 -12.54
CA ALA A 15 8.46 22.93 -12.92
C ALA A 15 7.26 23.19 -13.87
N LYS A 16 6.79 22.16 -14.58
CA LYS A 16 5.61 22.21 -15.44
C LYS A 16 4.33 21.75 -14.73
N ASN A 17 4.44 21.40 -13.45
CA ASN A 17 3.34 20.91 -12.62
C ASN A 17 2.55 19.74 -13.25
N THR A 18 3.23 18.90 -14.02
CA THR A 18 2.67 17.77 -14.76
C THR A 18 3.52 16.53 -14.53
N ARG A 19 2.90 15.44 -14.11
CA ARG A 19 3.53 14.14 -13.96
C ARG A 19 2.91 13.14 -14.92
N HIS A 20 3.75 12.37 -15.60
CA HIS A 20 3.34 11.27 -16.44
C HIS A 20 3.67 9.95 -15.72
N CYS A 21 2.65 9.17 -15.39
CA CYS A 21 2.84 7.77 -15.01
C CYS A 21 2.86 6.96 -16.31
N VAL A 22 4.05 6.57 -16.76
CA VAL A 22 4.23 5.93 -18.08
C VAL A 22 4.61 4.47 -17.86
N ASN A 23 4.03 3.57 -18.66
CA ASN A 23 4.47 2.18 -18.73
C ASN A 23 5.94 2.15 -19.21
N SER A 24 6.84 1.74 -18.35
CA SER A 24 8.30 1.81 -18.55
C SER A 24 8.86 0.97 -19.71
N LEU A 25 8.06 0.10 -20.32
CA LEU A 25 8.43 -0.66 -21.52
C LEU A 25 8.62 0.20 -22.79
N SER A 26 8.34 1.50 -22.73
CA SER A 26 8.29 2.35 -23.92
C SER A 26 9.28 3.52 -23.91
N LEU A 27 10.11 3.72 -22.88
CA LEU A 27 10.99 4.90 -22.77
C LEU A 27 12.38 4.57 -22.17
N ASP A 28 13.43 5.07 -22.81
CA ASP A 28 14.76 5.16 -22.23
C ASP A 28 14.83 6.38 -21.30
N PHE A 29 15.23 6.16 -20.04
CA PHE A 29 15.33 7.23 -19.04
C PHE A 29 16.72 7.89 -19.08
N VAL A 30 16.77 9.18 -19.38
CA VAL A 30 17.99 9.99 -19.26
C VAL A 30 17.90 10.80 -17.96
N PRO A 31 18.75 10.53 -16.93
CA PRO A 31 18.69 11.28 -15.68
C PRO A 31 19.11 12.74 -15.88
N ALA A 32 18.27 13.69 -15.46
CA ALA A 32 18.69 15.08 -15.34
C ALA A 32 19.46 15.30 -14.04
N ALA A 33 20.59 16.02 -14.09
CA ALA A 33 21.40 16.34 -12.92
C ALA A 33 20.59 17.16 -11.90
N ILE A 34 20.54 16.66 -10.65
CA ILE A 34 19.87 17.32 -9.51
C ILE A 34 20.80 18.41 -8.97
N PRO A 35 20.39 19.69 -8.86
CA PRO A 35 21.17 20.68 -8.14
C PRO A 35 21.12 20.41 -6.63
N THR A 36 22.31 20.25 -6.01
CA THR A 36 22.49 20.09 -4.57
C THR A 36 22.13 21.38 -3.84
N MET A 37 21.13 21.35 -2.96
CA MET A 37 20.86 22.41 -1.99
C MET A 37 21.61 22.16 -0.68
N PRO A 38 22.14 23.21 -0.02
CA PRO A 38 22.91 23.05 1.20
C PRO A 38 22.01 22.64 2.38
N VAL A 39 22.47 21.64 3.13
CA VAL A 39 21.87 21.15 4.37
C VAL A 39 22.16 22.14 5.51
N ALA A 40 21.13 22.65 6.16
CA ALA A 40 21.26 23.42 7.38
C ALA A 40 21.35 22.48 8.59
N GLU A 41 22.35 22.69 9.41
CA GLU A 41 22.67 21.95 10.63
C GLU A 41 21.66 22.29 11.74
N PRO A 42 21.14 21.32 12.52
CA PRO A 42 20.24 21.61 13.64
C PRO A 42 21.02 22.03 14.88
N ALA A 43 20.66 23.16 15.44
CA ALA A 43 21.16 23.66 16.71
C ALA A 43 20.64 22.82 17.89
N ALA A 44 21.54 22.46 18.79
CA ALA A 44 21.27 21.78 20.04
C ALA A 44 20.51 22.69 21.04
N ALA A 45 19.41 22.21 21.61
CA ALA A 45 18.77 22.82 22.77
C ALA A 45 18.69 21.81 23.90
N SER A 46 19.16 22.27 25.06
CA SER A 46 19.41 21.62 26.34
C SER A 46 18.14 21.16 27.04
N ALA A 47 18.35 20.09 27.85
CA ALA A 47 17.37 19.47 28.75
C ALA A 47 16.96 20.35 29.93
N GLU A 48 15.68 20.34 30.27
CA GLU A 48 15.21 20.52 31.66
C GLU A 48 14.09 19.53 31.96
N LYS A 49 14.26 18.82 33.07
CA LYS A 49 13.36 17.83 33.65
C LYS A 49 12.47 18.51 34.70
N PRO A 50 11.17 18.26 34.75
CA PRO A 50 10.46 18.25 36.00
C PRO A 50 9.91 16.87 36.34
N GLU A 51 10.28 16.40 37.52
CA GLU A 51 9.59 15.33 38.24
C GLU A 51 8.17 15.78 38.59
N ASN A 52 7.19 14.96 38.28
CA ASN A 52 5.97 14.94 39.09
C ASN A 52 5.37 13.53 39.10
N THR A 53 5.36 12.94 40.27
CA THR A 53 4.74 11.68 40.65
C THR A 53 3.22 11.83 40.65
N SER A 54 2.54 11.09 39.77
CA SER A 54 1.13 10.74 39.97
C SER A 54 0.93 9.32 39.44
N SER A 55 0.56 8.42 40.37
CA SER A 55 0.21 7.04 40.14
C SER A 55 -1.12 6.97 39.35
N ALA A 56 -1.02 6.94 38.02
CA ALA A 56 -2.10 6.51 37.16
C ALA A 56 -1.71 5.14 36.58
N GLU A 57 -2.60 4.16 36.70
CA GLU A 57 -2.48 2.87 36.01
C GLU A 57 -2.10 3.10 34.55
N PRO A 58 -1.13 2.34 34.03
CA PRO A 58 -0.77 2.50 32.61
C PRO A 58 -2.01 2.19 31.77
N PRO A 59 -2.34 3.01 30.76
CA PRO A 59 -3.43 2.72 29.86
C PRO A 59 -3.19 1.31 29.28
N LYS A 60 -4.20 0.43 29.35
CA LYS A 60 -4.15 -0.88 28.68
C LYS A 60 -3.69 -0.64 27.27
N SER A 61 -2.49 -1.14 26.92
CA SER A 61 -1.97 -1.08 25.57
C SER A 61 -3.01 -1.76 24.67
N VAL A 62 -3.68 -1.00 23.84
CA VAL A 62 -4.56 -1.56 22.82
C VAL A 62 -3.64 -2.42 21.95
N GLN A 63 -3.77 -3.74 22.05
CA GLN A 63 -3.03 -4.64 21.19
C GLN A 63 -3.52 -4.39 19.77
N THR A 64 -2.66 -3.83 18.93
CA THR A 64 -2.91 -3.71 17.51
C THR A 64 -2.38 -4.93 16.77
N GLU A 65 -3.08 -5.35 15.75
CA GLU A 65 -2.63 -6.36 14.80
C GLU A 65 -2.24 -5.72 13.47
N ARG A 66 -1.48 -6.46 12.68
CA ARG A 66 -0.98 -6.02 11.38
C ARG A 66 -1.48 -6.93 10.27
N ALA A 67 -1.95 -6.33 9.17
CA ALA A 67 -2.32 -7.02 7.93
C ALA A 67 -1.62 -6.34 6.73
N ILE A 68 -1.26 -7.11 5.69
CA ILE A 68 -0.59 -6.58 4.51
C ILE A 68 -1.28 -7.12 3.25
N PHE A 69 -1.69 -6.20 2.37
CA PHE A 69 -2.46 -6.50 1.17
C PHE A 69 -1.86 -5.80 -0.07
N ALA A 70 -1.69 -6.55 -1.14
CA ALA A 70 -1.34 -6.06 -2.47
C ALA A 70 -2.48 -6.40 -3.45
N GLY A 71 -3.04 -5.40 -4.12
CA GLY A 71 -4.20 -5.59 -5.01
C GLY A 71 -4.33 -4.43 -5.99
N GLY A 72 -3.29 -4.19 -6.80
CA GLY A 72 -3.19 -3.08 -7.72
C GLY A 72 -2.51 -1.85 -7.10
N CYS A 73 -2.75 -0.68 -7.67
CA CYS A 73 -2.19 0.57 -7.16
C CYS A 73 -2.50 0.79 -5.67
N PHE A 74 -1.47 0.86 -4.85
CA PHE A 74 -1.59 0.97 -3.39
C PHE A 74 -2.36 2.21 -2.92
N TRP A 75 -2.42 3.30 -3.71
CA TRP A 75 -3.22 4.47 -3.35
C TRP A 75 -4.70 4.16 -3.20
N GLY A 76 -5.24 3.30 -4.08
CA GLY A 76 -6.63 2.89 -4.05
C GLY A 76 -6.94 1.97 -2.89
N VAL A 77 -6.05 0.99 -2.64
CA VAL A 77 -6.17 0.05 -1.52
C VAL A 77 -6.07 0.81 -0.18
N GLU A 78 -5.09 1.73 -0.04
CA GLU A 78 -4.92 2.60 1.13
C GLU A 78 -6.20 3.43 1.41
N TYR A 79 -6.74 4.07 0.37
CA TYR A 79 -7.94 4.89 0.50
C TYR A 79 -9.17 4.10 0.96
N MET A 80 -9.37 2.90 0.43
CA MET A 80 -10.54 2.08 0.73
C MET A 80 -10.44 1.43 2.12
N LEU A 81 -9.31 0.80 2.44
CA LEU A 81 -9.10 0.15 3.73
C LEU A 81 -8.92 1.15 4.87
N GLY A 82 -8.31 2.30 4.62
CA GLY A 82 -8.10 3.34 5.63
C GLY A 82 -9.39 3.97 6.17
N LYS A 83 -10.55 3.74 5.53
CA LYS A 83 -11.87 4.21 5.99
C LYS A 83 -12.57 3.26 6.96
N VAL A 84 -12.02 2.08 7.18
CA VAL A 84 -12.64 1.08 8.05
C VAL A 84 -12.47 1.50 9.52
N ASP A 85 -13.57 1.57 10.25
CA ASP A 85 -13.49 1.82 11.70
C ASP A 85 -12.72 0.68 12.38
N GLY A 86 -11.77 1.06 13.23
CA GLY A 86 -10.85 0.11 13.86
C GLY A 86 -9.46 0.09 13.20
N VAL A 87 -9.29 0.58 11.98
CA VAL A 87 -7.98 0.83 11.40
C VAL A 87 -7.33 2.02 12.11
N LYS A 88 -6.14 1.80 12.67
CA LYS A 88 -5.37 2.80 13.43
C LYS A 88 -4.40 3.56 12.55
N SER A 89 -3.70 2.83 11.69
CA SER A 89 -2.79 3.40 10.70
C SER A 89 -2.77 2.52 9.45
N ILE A 90 -2.46 3.15 8.33
CA ILE A 90 -2.25 2.46 7.05
C ILE A 90 -1.11 3.15 6.32
N ARG A 91 -0.25 2.36 5.69
CA ARG A 91 0.93 2.85 4.96
C ARG A 91 1.04 2.15 3.61
N SER A 92 1.24 2.92 2.56
CA SER A 92 1.63 2.41 1.25
C SER A 92 3.11 2.05 1.23
N GLY A 93 3.48 0.96 0.54
CA GLY A 93 4.86 0.49 0.45
C GLY A 93 5.05 -0.66 -0.51
N TYR A 94 6.19 -1.33 -0.36
CA TYR A 94 6.67 -2.38 -1.25
C TYR A 94 7.03 -3.63 -0.44
N ILE A 95 6.68 -4.82 -0.95
CA ILE A 95 6.94 -6.09 -0.27
C ILE A 95 7.03 -7.25 -1.29
N GLY A 96 7.62 -8.36 -0.89
CA GLY A 96 7.64 -9.61 -1.66
C GLY A 96 8.78 -9.71 -2.67
N GLY A 97 9.54 -8.63 -2.90
CA GLY A 97 10.69 -8.61 -3.79
C GLY A 97 12.01 -8.93 -3.11
N HIS A 98 13.10 -8.82 -3.88
CA HIS A 98 14.45 -9.17 -3.45
C HIS A 98 15.39 -7.96 -3.28
N THR A 99 14.95 -6.76 -3.65
CA THR A 99 15.73 -5.52 -3.51
C THR A 99 15.49 -4.89 -2.15
N GLU A 100 16.55 -4.53 -1.44
CA GLU A 100 16.45 -3.81 -0.18
C GLU A 100 16.22 -2.31 -0.42
N ASN A 101 15.35 -1.72 0.38
CA ASN A 101 14.99 -0.30 0.33
C ASN A 101 14.74 0.22 -1.11
N PRO A 102 13.80 -0.42 -1.85
CA PRO A 102 13.55 -0.06 -3.23
C PRO A 102 12.95 1.34 -3.34
N THR A 103 13.27 2.04 -4.41
CA THR A 103 12.56 3.27 -4.81
C THR A 103 11.39 2.93 -5.73
N TYR A 104 10.46 3.87 -5.87
CA TYR A 104 9.31 3.72 -6.78
C TYR A 104 9.76 3.42 -8.22
N GLU A 105 10.76 4.15 -8.72
CA GLU A 105 11.28 3.91 -10.08
C GLU A 105 11.87 2.51 -10.25
N GLN A 106 12.54 1.98 -9.22
CA GLN A 106 13.06 0.61 -9.24
C GLN A 106 11.92 -0.41 -9.30
N VAL A 107 10.87 -0.23 -8.50
CA VAL A 107 9.69 -1.11 -8.54
C VAL A 107 9.01 -1.05 -9.89
N CYS A 108 8.80 0.16 -10.44
CA CYS A 108 8.24 0.35 -11.78
C CYS A 108 9.10 -0.22 -12.91
N SER A 109 10.38 -0.52 -12.68
CA SER A 109 11.23 -1.17 -13.67
C SER A 109 10.95 -2.68 -13.84
N HIS A 110 10.07 -3.27 -13.03
CA HIS A 110 9.73 -4.70 -12.99
C HIS A 110 10.93 -5.64 -12.71
N LYS A 111 11.99 -5.11 -12.07
CA LYS A 111 13.20 -5.89 -11.78
C LYS A 111 13.40 -6.19 -10.30
N THR A 112 12.56 -5.67 -9.44
CA THR A 112 12.70 -5.82 -7.99
C THR A 112 11.90 -6.98 -7.43
N GLY A 113 10.85 -7.44 -8.15
CA GLY A 113 9.89 -8.43 -7.72
C GLY A 113 8.96 -7.95 -6.60
N HIS A 114 9.04 -6.68 -6.19
CA HIS A 114 8.15 -6.11 -5.19
C HIS A 114 6.76 -5.85 -5.75
N ALA A 115 5.74 -6.14 -4.91
CA ALA A 115 4.39 -5.64 -5.13
C ALA A 115 4.21 -4.28 -4.45
N GLU A 116 3.38 -3.42 -5.06
CA GLU A 116 2.75 -2.30 -4.37
C GLU A 116 1.74 -2.87 -3.35
N ALA A 117 1.90 -2.52 -2.09
CA ALA A 117 1.10 -3.06 -1.01
C ALA A 117 0.78 -2.01 0.04
N VAL A 118 -0.21 -2.30 0.88
CA VAL A 118 -0.51 -1.52 2.07
C VAL A 118 -0.31 -2.35 3.31
N GLU A 119 0.32 -1.76 4.31
CA GLU A 119 0.40 -2.28 5.67
C GLU A 119 -0.64 -1.59 6.53
N VAL A 120 -1.53 -2.37 7.12
CA VAL A 120 -2.66 -1.91 7.94
C VAL A 120 -2.43 -2.32 9.38
N GLU A 121 -2.38 -1.36 10.29
CA GLU A 121 -2.46 -1.60 11.73
C GLU A 121 -3.90 -1.39 12.19
N PHE A 122 -4.47 -2.35 12.86
CA PHE A 122 -5.87 -2.31 13.28
C PHE A 122 -6.08 -2.81 14.71
N ASP A 123 -7.18 -2.39 15.29
CA ASP A 123 -7.65 -2.79 16.62
C ASP A 123 -8.56 -4.02 16.49
N PRO A 124 -8.10 -5.22 16.88
CA PRO A 124 -8.89 -6.45 16.70
C PRO A 124 -10.17 -6.49 17.54
N SER A 125 -10.30 -5.60 18.51
CA SER A 125 -11.56 -5.46 19.28
C SER A 125 -12.65 -4.71 18.52
N LYS A 126 -12.28 -3.97 17.45
CA LYS A 126 -13.20 -3.17 16.62
C LYS A 126 -13.43 -3.76 15.25
N VAL A 127 -12.39 -4.28 14.62
CA VAL A 127 -12.46 -4.89 13.29
C VAL A 127 -11.61 -6.16 13.26
N SER A 128 -12.15 -7.24 12.70
CA SER A 128 -11.40 -8.48 12.54
C SER A 128 -10.54 -8.46 11.28
N TYR A 129 -9.45 -9.26 11.28
CA TYR A 129 -8.67 -9.51 10.07
C TYR A 129 -9.53 -10.02 8.91
N GLU A 130 -10.50 -10.93 9.20
CA GLU A 130 -11.43 -11.44 8.18
C GLU A 130 -12.24 -10.33 7.53
N THR A 131 -12.70 -9.34 8.30
CA THR A 131 -13.44 -8.19 7.75
C THR A 131 -12.58 -7.40 6.79
N LEU A 132 -11.31 -7.14 7.13
CA LEU A 132 -10.36 -6.45 6.26
C LEU A 132 -10.04 -7.26 5.01
N ALA A 133 -9.81 -8.56 5.15
CA ALA A 133 -9.53 -9.45 4.02
C ALA A 133 -10.74 -9.61 3.08
N ARG A 134 -11.98 -9.66 3.60
CA ARG A 134 -13.20 -9.63 2.76
C ARG A 134 -13.29 -8.33 1.98
N LEU A 135 -13.11 -7.20 2.64
CA LEU A 135 -13.12 -5.89 1.97
C LEU A 135 -12.01 -5.81 0.91
N PHE A 136 -10.81 -6.32 1.19
CA PHE A 136 -9.74 -6.38 0.21
C PHE A 136 -10.18 -7.11 -1.07
N PHE A 137 -10.79 -8.28 -0.95
CA PHE A 137 -11.34 -8.99 -2.11
C PHE A 137 -12.52 -8.29 -2.78
N GLU A 138 -13.21 -7.39 -2.10
CA GLU A 138 -14.36 -6.66 -2.63
C GLU A 138 -13.99 -5.34 -3.29
N ILE A 139 -12.78 -4.81 -3.07
CA ILE A 139 -12.33 -3.52 -3.63
C ILE A 139 -11.42 -3.65 -4.85
N HIS A 140 -10.94 -4.86 -5.17
CA HIS A 140 -10.12 -5.12 -6.36
C HIS A 140 -10.64 -6.35 -7.12
N ASP A 141 -10.13 -6.60 -8.31
CA ASP A 141 -10.45 -7.82 -9.07
C ASP A 141 -9.44 -8.93 -8.75
N PRO A 142 -9.81 -9.93 -7.93
CA PRO A 142 -8.89 -11.01 -7.55
C PRO A 142 -8.67 -12.05 -8.67
N THR A 143 -9.25 -11.83 -9.86
CA THR A 143 -9.13 -12.74 -11.03
C THR A 143 -8.18 -12.22 -12.09
N GLN A 144 -7.73 -10.96 -11.98
CA GLN A 144 -6.79 -10.36 -12.92
C GLN A 144 -5.35 -10.69 -12.51
N LEU A 145 -4.64 -11.42 -13.37
CA LEU A 145 -3.24 -11.77 -13.17
C LEU A 145 -2.35 -10.55 -13.49
N ASP A 146 -1.36 -10.29 -12.62
CA ASP A 146 -0.34 -9.25 -12.79
C ASP A 146 -0.91 -7.89 -13.21
N GLY A 147 -1.99 -7.48 -12.54
CA GLY A 147 -2.59 -6.20 -12.83
C GLY A 147 -3.88 -5.92 -12.09
N GLN A 148 -4.35 -4.67 -12.19
CA GLN A 148 -5.63 -4.23 -11.66
C GLN A 148 -6.24 -3.16 -12.57
N GLY A 149 -7.33 -3.50 -13.25
CA GLY A 149 -7.93 -2.61 -14.24
C GLY A 149 -6.93 -2.27 -15.35
N PRO A 150 -6.65 -0.98 -15.61
CA PRO A 150 -5.70 -0.57 -16.64
C PRO A 150 -4.22 -0.65 -16.19
N ASP A 151 -3.96 -0.80 -14.89
CA ASP A 151 -2.61 -0.86 -14.34
C ASP A 151 -2.08 -2.29 -14.50
N LEU A 152 -1.08 -2.48 -15.37
CA LEU A 152 -0.49 -3.77 -15.72
C LEU A 152 0.95 -3.86 -15.26
N GLY A 153 1.33 -5.01 -14.72
CA GLY A 153 2.66 -5.32 -14.23
C GLY A 153 2.62 -6.14 -12.94
N ASP A 154 3.69 -6.88 -12.68
CA ASP A 154 3.85 -7.75 -11.51
C ASP A 154 3.77 -6.99 -10.18
N GLN A 155 4.11 -5.69 -10.16
CA GLN A 155 3.94 -4.84 -9.00
C GLN A 155 2.47 -4.60 -8.61
N TYR A 156 1.53 -4.80 -9.52
CA TYR A 156 0.08 -4.65 -9.30
C TYR A 156 -0.65 -5.97 -9.09
N ARG A 157 0.09 -7.07 -8.86
CA ARG A 157 -0.49 -8.39 -8.62
C ARG A 157 -1.36 -8.43 -7.37
N SER A 158 -2.27 -9.39 -7.34
CA SER A 158 -3.10 -9.66 -6.18
C SER A 158 -2.38 -10.63 -5.24
N GLU A 159 -2.06 -10.18 -4.02
CA GLU A 159 -1.35 -10.99 -3.03
C GLU A 159 -1.70 -10.59 -1.60
N ILE A 160 -1.82 -11.57 -0.71
CA ILE A 160 -1.94 -11.39 0.73
C ILE A 160 -0.66 -11.87 1.40
N PHE A 161 -0.01 -10.97 2.14
CA PHE A 161 1.18 -11.28 2.92
C PHE A 161 0.79 -11.51 4.39
N TYR A 162 0.64 -12.77 4.77
CA TYR A 162 0.21 -13.12 6.12
C TYR A 162 1.33 -12.93 7.15
N THR A 163 0.98 -12.43 8.34
CA THR A 163 1.89 -12.24 9.46
C THR A 163 1.74 -13.32 10.53
N THR A 164 0.62 -14.07 10.50
CA THR A 164 0.34 -15.19 11.40
C THR A 164 -0.31 -16.36 10.66
N PRO A 165 -0.21 -17.60 11.19
CA PRO A 165 -0.88 -18.76 10.59
C PRO A 165 -2.39 -18.57 10.47
N GLU A 166 -3.03 -17.92 11.44
CA GLU A 166 -4.47 -17.67 11.46
C GLU A 166 -4.90 -16.76 10.30
N GLN A 167 -4.09 -15.75 9.97
CA GLN A 167 -4.32 -14.90 8.80
C GLN A 167 -4.26 -15.69 7.50
N LYS A 168 -3.30 -16.64 7.39
CA LYS A 168 -3.20 -17.54 6.24
C LYS A 168 -4.46 -18.37 6.09
N GLU A 169 -4.92 -19.02 7.17
CA GLU A 169 -6.11 -19.86 7.16
C GLU A 169 -7.37 -19.08 6.74
N VAL A 170 -7.52 -17.85 7.23
CA VAL A 170 -8.62 -16.96 6.84
C VAL A 170 -8.53 -16.60 5.36
N ALA A 171 -7.37 -16.18 4.86
CA ALA A 171 -7.18 -15.82 3.47
C ALA A 171 -7.48 -16.99 2.52
N GLU A 172 -6.92 -18.16 2.78
CA GLU A 172 -7.16 -19.38 2.00
C GLU A 172 -8.64 -19.82 2.03
N ARG A 173 -9.31 -19.68 3.17
CA ARG A 173 -10.74 -19.95 3.29
C ARG A 173 -11.57 -18.99 2.43
N LEU A 174 -11.27 -17.70 2.44
CA LEU A 174 -11.96 -16.69 1.62
C LEU A 174 -11.76 -16.96 0.13
N ILE A 175 -10.55 -17.35 -0.28
CA ILE A 175 -10.26 -17.76 -1.66
C ILE A 175 -11.09 -18.97 -2.06
N ARG A 176 -11.20 -19.98 -1.19
CA ARG A 176 -12.06 -21.16 -1.49
C ARG A 176 -13.52 -20.75 -1.69
N ILE A 177 -14.07 -19.90 -0.82
CA ILE A 177 -15.45 -19.39 -0.95
C ILE A 177 -15.64 -18.67 -2.30
N LEU A 178 -14.68 -17.86 -2.72
CA LEU A 178 -14.77 -17.16 -4.02
C LEU A 178 -14.69 -18.15 -5.18
N LYS A 179 -13.81 -19.15 -5.11
CA LYS A 179 -13.71 -20.20 -6.14
C LYS A 179 -14.99 -21.04 -6.23
N GLU A 180 -15.62 -21.38 -5.11
CA GLU A 180 -16.92 -22.05 -5.07
C GLU A 180 -18.05 -21.23 -5.67
N LYS A 181 -17.93 -19.88 -5.60
CA LYS A 181 -18.85 -18.95 -6.28
C LYS A 181 -18.51 -18.74 -7.77
N GLY A 182 -17.49 -19.41 -8.30
CA GLY A 182 -17.13 -19.39 -9.73
C GLY A 182 -16.08 -18.34 -10.12
N TYR A 183 -15.43 -17.67 -9.14
CA TYR A 183 -14.33 -16.75 -9.46
C TYR A 183 -13.03 -17.51 -9.71
N SER A 184 -12.31 -17.20 -10.78
CA SER A 184 -10.97 -17.73 -11.08
C SER A 184 -9.90 -16.95 -10.31
N VAL A 185 -9.93 -17.05 -8.96
CA VAL A 185 -9.03 -16.28 -8.09
C VAL A 185 -7.57 -16.64 -8.34
N VAL A 186 -6.75 -15.61 -8.59
CA VAL A 186 -5.29 -15.67 -8.81
C VAL A 186 -4.49 -15.07 -7.65
N THR A 187 -5.17 -14.65 -6.58
CA THR A 187 -4.52 -14.08 -5.40
C THR A 187 -3.58 -15.07 -4.73
N ASP A 188 -2.31 -14.69 -4.59
CA ASP A 188 -1.32 -15.44 -3.83
C ASP A 188 -1.44 -15.19 -2.32
N VAL A 189 -1.05 -16.18 -1.52
CA VAL A 189 -1.01 -16.09 -0.04
C VAL A 189 0.37 -16.52 0.43
N THR A 190 1.21 -15.56 0.77
CA THR A 190 2.63 -15.80 1.12
C THR A 190 2.98 -15.25 2.50
N PRO A 191 4.02 -15.77 3.16
CA PRO A 191 4.48 -15.19 4.42
C PRO A 191 5.01 -13.78 4.20
N ALA A 192 4.67 -12.87 5.12
CA ALA A 192 5.16 -11.50 5.06
C ALA A 192 6.69 -11.47 5.19
N SER A 193 7.34 -10.88 4.21
CA SER A 193 8.74 -10.48 4.26
C SER A 193 8.88 -9.05 4.83
N ARG A 194 10.05 -8.45 4.67
CA ARG A 194 10.25 -7.06 5.07
C ARG A 194 9.39 -6.11 4.23
N PHE A 195 8.57 -5.32 4.90
CA PHE A 195 7.81 -4.23 4.28
C PHE A 195 8.68 -2.97 4.20
N TRP A 196 8.72 -2.35 3.04
CA TRP A 196 9.43 -1.13 2.76
C TRP A 196 8.43 0.00 2.53
N PRO A 197 8.32 0.98 3.45
CA PRO A 197 7.42 2.11 3.24
C PRO A 197 7.77 2.86 1.96
N ALA A 198 6.75 3.18 1.17
CA ALA A 198 6.93 4.03 0.00
C ALA A 198 7.18 5.48 0.41
N GLU A 199 7.67 6.27 -0.52
CA GLU A 199 8.02 7.67 -0.36
C GLU A 199 6.83 8.49 0.14
N GLN A 200 7.09 9.56 0.89
CA GLN A 200 6.05 10.36 1.56
C GLN A 200 4.98 10.89 0.60
N TYR A 201 5.32 11.16 -0.66
CA TYR A 201 4.35 11.63 -1.64
C TYR A 201 3.33 10.57 -2.09
N HIS A 202 3.56 9.28 -1.80
CA HIS A 202 2.60 8.21 -2.02
C HIS A 202 1.60 8.06 -0.87
N GLN A 203 1.97 8.46 0.34
CA GLN A 203 1.13 8.24 1.52
C GLN A 203 -0.12 9.11 1.48
N ASN A 204 -1.28 8.49 1.77
CA ASN A 204 -2.57 9.17 1.88
C ASN A 204 -2.95 9.99 0.62
N TYR A 205 -2.60 9.48 -0.55
CA TYR A 205 -2.66 10.19 -1.83
C TYR A 205 -4.05 10.76 -2.14
N TYR A 206 -5.08 9.92 -2.18
CA TYR A 206 -6.44 10.36 -2.57
C TYR A 206 -7.07 11.32 -1.57
N ASN A 207 -6.82 11.14 -0.27
CA ASN A 207 -7.35 12.06 0.75
C ASN A 207 -6.69 13.46 0.63
N ARG A 208 -5.36 13.52 0.36
CA ARG A 208 -4.68 14.80 0.13
C ARG A 208 -5.11 15.50 -1.15
N LYS A 209 -5.46 14.73 -2.19
CA LYS A 209 -5.94 15.25 -3.48
C LYS A 209 -7.43 15.58 -3.48
N GLY A 210 -8.21 15.09 -2.52
CA GLY A 210 -9.66 15.24 -2.50
C GLY A 210 -10.37 14.52 -3.66
N THR A 211 -9.75 13.45 -4.21
CA THR A 211 -10.29 12.67 -5.32
C THR A 211 -10.56 11.22 -4.89
N GLN A 212 -11.11 10.41 -5.78
CA GLN A 212 -11.42 9.01 -5.52
C GLN A 212 -10.62 8.08 -6.44
N PRO A 213 -10.34 6.82 -6.02
CA PRO A 213 -9.69 5.83 -6.86
C PRO A 213 -10.49 5.55 -8.14
N TYR A 214 -9.78 5.42 -9.26
CA TYR A 214 -10.37 5.04 -10.55
C TYR A 214 -10.25 3.54 -10.84
N CYS A 215 -9.21 2.87 -10.31
CA CYS A 215 -8.92 1.45 -10.55
C CYS A 215 -9.50 0.53 -9.47
N HIS A 216 -10.05 1.08 -8.38
CA HIS A 216 -10.65 0.32 -7.30
C HIS A 216 -12.12 0.67 -7.15
N ARG A 217 -12.98 -0.36 -7.17
CA ARG A 217 -14.43 -0.20 -6.98
C ARG A 217 -14.93 -1.31 -6.07
N TYR A 218 -15.76 -0.94 -5.10
CA TYR A 218 -16.45 -1.93 -4.27
C TYR A 218 -17.38 -2.80 -5.12
N THR A 219 -17.20 -4.11 -5.01
CA THR A 219 -18.04 -5.13 -5.62
C THR A 219 -18.34 -6.19 -4.58
N LYS A 220 -19.60 -6.34 -4.17
CA LYS A 220 -19.98 -7.36 -3.18
C LYS A 220 -19.68 -8.76 -3.72
N ARG A 221 -18.83 -9.53 -2.99
CA ARG A 221 -18.43 -10.89 -3.38
C ARG A 221 -18.80 -11.96 -2.34
N PHE A 222 -19.00 -11.56 -1.10
CA PHE A 222 -19.36 -12.44 0.03
C PHE A 222 -20.79 -12.31 0.51
#